data_f31195b2cae7b912625fc62d1ea9207f
#
_entry.id   f31195b2cae7b912625fc62d1ea9207f
#
_cell.length_a   1.000
_cell.length_b   1.000
_cell.length_c   1.000
_cell.angle_alpha   90.00
_cell.angle_beta   90.00
_cell.angle_gamma   90.00
#
_symmetry.space_group_name_H-M   'P 1'
#
loop_
_entity.id
_entity.type
_entity.pdbx_description
1 polymer ?
#
loop_
_entity_poly.entity_id
_entity_poly.type
_entity_poly.pdbx_seq_one_letter_code
_entity_poly.pdbx_strand_id
1 'polypeptide(L)' 'MAVMERRGHWWNGSWGRLARRDVLLYEDAGQWVVEARSGGAEGRSAWREYDDEQSARDRVLALVSVGEGWREVG' A
#
# COMPACT_ATOMS: atom_id res chain seq x y z
N MET A 1 -11.10 19.77 6.63
CA MET A 1 -9.94 19.18 5.97
C MET A 1 -10.02 17.67 6.09
N ALA A 2 -9.99 16.96 4.96
CA ALA A 2 -10.04 15.52 4.98
C ALA A 2 -8.71 14.97 5.50
N VAL A 3 -8.77 13.95 6.34
CA VAL A 3 -7.61 13.28 6.90
C VAL A 3 -7.63 11.84 6.44
N MET A 4 -6.62 11.43 5.70
CA MET A 4 -6.48 10.04 5.31
C MET A 4 -6.12 9.21 6.52
N GLU A 5 -6.91 8.16 6.78
CA GLU A 5 -6.63 7.22 7.84
C GLU A 5 -5.99 5.97 7.25
N ARG A 6 -4.85 5.57 7.79
CA ARG A 6 -4.20 4.35 7.34
C ARG A 6 -4.94 3.15 7.90
N ARG A 7 -5.38 2.27 6.99
CA ARG A 7 -6.12 1.05 7.34
C ARG A 7 -5.26 -0.20 7.23
N GLY A 8 -4.10 -0.12 6.59
CA GLY A 8 -3.20 -1.24 6.50
C GLY A 8 -1.86 -0.85 5.91
N HIS A 9 -0.84 -1.63 6.23
CA HIS A 9 0.50 -1.43 5.72
C HIS A 9 1.16 -2.81 5.58
N TRP A 10 1.65 -3.11 4.38
CA TRP A 10 2.34 -4.36 4.07
C TRP A 10 3.73 -4.04 3.55
N TRP A 11 4.68 -4.88 3.91
CA TRP A 11 6.07 -4.72 3.53
C TRP A 11 6.59 -6.05 2.99
N ASN A 12 7.42 -6.01 1.95
CA ASN A 12 7.91 -7.22 1.29
C ASN A 12 9.08 -7.90 2.01
N GLY A 13 9.44 -7.43 3.20
CA GLY A 13 10.51 -8.05 3.98
C GLY A 13 11.92 -7.75 3.51
N SER A 14 12.08 -6.88 2.53
CA SER A 14 13.39 -6.56 1.97
C SER A 14 13.78 -5.13 2.31
N TRP A 15 15.06 -4.91 2.52
CA TRP A 15 15.63 -3.59 2.80
C TRP A 15 16.35 -3.05 1.58
N GLY A 16 16.55 -1.73 1.56
CA GLY A 16 17.32 -1.06 0.52
C GLY A 16 16.46 -0.51 -0.60
N ARG A 17 17.01 0.50 -1.28
CA ARG A 17 16.27 1.29 -2.26
C ARG A 17 15.82 0.48 -3.48
N LEU A 18 16.55 -0.55 -3.83
CA LEU A 18 16.22 -1.36 -5.01
C LEU A 18 15.30 -2.53 -4.68
N ALA A 19 15.26 -2.96 -3.42
CA ALA A 19 14.53 -4.16 -3.03
C ALA A 19 13.26 -3.88 -2.24
N ARG A 20 13.25 -2.82 -1.44
CA ARG A 20 12.13 -2.56 -0.53
C ARG A 20 10.88 -2.14 -1.29
N ARG A 21 9.76 -2.78 -0.92
CA ARG A 21 8.43 -2.43 -1.43
C ARG A 21 7.46 -2.37 -0.27
N ASP A 22 6.59 -1.38 -0.29
CA ASP A 22 5.53 -1.22 0.69
C ASP A 22 4.22 -1.00 -0.05
N VAL A 23 3.13 -1.52 0.54
CA VAL A 23 1.77 -1.26 0.07
C VAL A 23 1.00 -0.71 1.26
N LEU A 24 0.33 0.42 1.06
CA LEU A 24 -0.44 1.07 2.12
C LEU A 24 -1.87 1.27 1.65
N LEU A 25 -2.81 1.05 2.56
CA LEU A 25 -4.23 1.23 2.31
C LEU A 25 -4.73 2.35 3.21
N TYR A 26 -5.43 3.31 2.59
CA TYR A 26 -5.98 4.46 3.30
C TYR A 26 -7.47 4.60 3.01
N GLU A 27 -8.18 5.18 3.95
CA GLU A 27 -9.56 5.63 3.78
C GLU A 27 -9.61 7.14 3.99
N ASP A 28 -10.31 7.84 3.09
CA ASP A 28 -10.44 9.28 3.14
C ASP A 28 -11.88 9.65 2.74
N ALA A 29 -12.72 9.92 3.74
CA ALA A 29 -14.11 10.34 3.55
C ALA A 29 -14.91 9.41 2.60
N GLY A 30 -14.75 8.11 2.79
CA GLY A 30 -15.47 7.11 1.99
C GLY A 30 -14.76 6.69 0.71
N GLN A 31 -13.67 7.38 0.34
CA GLN A 31 -12.81 6.97 -0.75
C GLN A 31 -11.69 6.09 -0.20
N TRP A 32 -11.27 5.11 -0.97
CA TRP A 32 -10.20 4.21 -0.59
C TRP A 32 -9.01 4.42 -1.51
N VAL A 33 -7.83 4.51 -0.92
CA VAL A 33 -6.61 4.81 -1.67
C VAL A 33 -5.57 3.72 -1.39
N VAL A 34 -4.96 3.20 -2.44
CA VAL A 34 -3.86 2.25 -2.33
C VAL A 34 -2.59 2.93 -2.83
N GLU A 35 -1.58 2.96 -1.97
CA GLU A 35 -0.25 3.45 -2.33
C GLU A 35 0.68 2.26 -2.51
N ALA A 36 1.33 2.17 -3.66
CA ALA A 36 2.41 1.23 -3.90
C ALA A 36 3.72 2.01 -3.88
N ARG A 37 4.54 1.77 -2.85
CA ARG A 37 5.78 2.52 -2.63
C ARG A 37 6.97 1.63 -2.92
N SER A 38 7.94 2.17 -3.65
CA SER A 38 9.19 1.47 -3.99
C SER A 38 10.36 2.28 -3.44
N GLY A 39 11.28 1.59 -2.74
CA GLY A 39 12.51 2.23 -2.26
C GLY A 39 12.42 2.88 -0.90
N GLY A 40 11.36 2.63 -0.13
CA GLY A 40 11.18 3.17 1.20
C GLY A 40 10.70 4.63 1.18
N ALA A 41 10.97 5.37 2.26
CA ALA A 41 10.40 6.71 2.46
C ALA A 41 10.86 7.71 1.39
N GLU A 42 12.06 7.55 0.85
CA GLU A 42 12.59 8.45 -0.18
C GLU A 42 12.42 7.89 -1.59
N GLY A 43 11.67 6.80 -1.73
CA GLY A 43 11.44 6.16 -3.00
C GLY A 43 10.31 6.79 -3.78
N ARG A 44 9.75 6.02 -4.70
CA ARG A 44 8.63 6.44 -5.54
C ARG A 44 7.35 5.81 -5.05
N SER A 45 6.23 6.54 -5.23
CA SER A 45 4.91 6.04 -4.90
C SER A 45 3.99 6.16 -6.11
N ALA A 46 3.16 5.15 -6.29
CA ALA A 46 2.03 5.18 -7.22
C ALA A 46 0.76 5.08 -6.39
N TRP A 47 -0.20 5.96 -6.65
CA TRP A 47 -1.45 6.06 -5.90
C TRP A 47 -2.61 5.71 -6.81
N ARG A 48 -3.59 4.96 -6.26
CA ARG A 48 -4.81 4.66 -6.99
C ARG A 48 -6.00 4.75 -6.04
N GLU A 49 -7.08 5.40 -6.51
CA GLU A 49 -8.30 5.57 -5.74
C GLU A 49 -9.35 4.54 -6.14
N TYR A 50 -10.18 4.16 -5.17
CA TYR A 50 -11.28 3.21 -5.35
C TYR A 50 -12.50 3.72 -4.61
N ASP A 51 -13.68 3.44 -5.16
CA ASP A 51 -14.94 3.89 -4.57
C ASP A 51 -15.38 3.00 -3.40
N ASP A 52 -14.84 1.79 -3.30
CA ASP A 52 -15.23 0.85 -2.26
C ASP A 52 -14.02 0.12 -1.70
N GLU A 53 -14.18 -0.39 -0.48
CA GLU A 53 -13.12 -1.09 0.23
C GLU A 53 -12.70 -2.38 -0.46
N GLN A 54 -13.66 -3.13 -0.98
CA GLN A 54 -13.35 -4.43 -1.57
C GLN A 54 -12.42 -4.29 -2.78
N SER A 55 -12.71 -3.32 -3.65
CA SER A 55 -11.85 -3.07 -4.82
C SER A 55 -10.44 -2.68 -4.41
N ALA A 56 -10.32 -1.83 -3.38
CA ALA A 56 -9.02 -1.43 -2.87
C ALA A 56 -8.27 -2.62 -2.27
N ARG A 57 -8.95 -3.46 -1.49
CA ARG A 57 -8.32 -4.64 -0.88
C ARG A 57 -7.94 -5.69 -1.93
N ASP A 58 -8.71 -5.81 -2.99
CA ASP A 58 -8.35 -6.69 -4.11
C ASP A 58 -7.05 -6.22 -4.77
N ARG A 59 -6.87 -4.91 -4.88
CA ARG A 59 -5.62 -4.35 -5.41
C ARG A 59 -4.45 -4.62 -4.49
N VAL A 60 -4.65 -4.48 -3.17
CA VAL A 60 -3.62 -4.81 -2.18
C VAL A 60 -3.19 -6.26 -2.34
N LEU A 61 -4.16 -7.19 -2.43
CA LEU A 61 -3.86 -8.61 -2.60
C LEU A 61 -3.05 -8.86 -3.88
N ALA A 62 -3.41 -8.21 -4.97
CA ALA A 62 -2.68 -8.34 -6.23
C ALA A 62 -1.24 -7.88 -6.08
N LEU A 63 -1.01 -6.77 -5.37
CA LEU A 63 0.33 -6.22 -5.19
C LEU A 63 1.19 -7.09 -4.27
N VAL A 64 0.62 -7.58 -3.16
CA VAL A 64 1.39 -8.36 -2.18
C VAL A 64 1.53 -9.83 -2.56
N SER A 65 0.88 -10.28 -3.62
CA SER A 65 1.04 -11.64 -4.10
C SER A 65 2.22 -11.82 -5.05
N VAL A 66 2.89 -10.72 -5.39
CA VAL A 66 4.08 -10.77 -6.26
C VAL A 66 5.32 -10.99 -5.39
N GLY A 67 6.01 -12.12 -5.58
CA GLY A 67 7.20 -12.44 -4.82
C GLY A 67 6.87 -13.05 -3.45
N GLU A 68 7.87 -13.09 -2.58
CA GLU A 68 7.79 -13.71 -1.27
C GLU A 68 8.17 -12.71 -0.19
N GLY A 69 7.84 -13.05 1.06
CA GLY A 69 8.27 -12.26 2.22
C GLY A 69 7.33 -11.14 2.62
N TRP A 70 6.22 -10.97 1.92
CA TRP A 70 5.24 -9.94 2.28
C TRP A 70 4.60 -10.23 3.64
N ARG A 71 4.48 -9.19 4.44
CA ARG A 71 3.87 -9.28 5.77
C ARG A 71 3.16 -7.98 6.11
N GLU A 72 2.08 -8.08 6.86
CA GLU A 72 1.39 -6.91 7.37
C GLU A 72 2.15 -6.35 8.57
N VAL A 73 2.41 -5.05 8.59
CA VAL A 73 3.22 -4.41 9.63
C VAL A 73 2.50 -3.25 10.33
N GLY A 74 1.24 -3.05 10.05
CA GLY A 74 0.51 -1.98 10.75
C GLY A 74 -0.91 -1.79 10.38
#